data_128b4995d0efb85e22ff91ab21fe1f25
#
_entry.id   128b4995d0efb85e22ff91ab21fe1f25
#
_cell.length_a   1.000
_cell.length_b   1.000
_cell.length_c   1.000
_cell.angle_alpha   90.00
_cell.angle_beta   90.00
_cell.angle_gamma   90.00
#
_symmetry.space_group_name_H-M   'P 1'
#
loop_
_entity.id
_entity.type
_entity.pdbx_description
1 polymer ?
#
loop_
_entity_poly.entity_id
_entity_poly.type
_entity_poly.pdbx_seq_one_letter_code
_entity_poly.pdbx_strand_id
1 'polypeptide(L)'
;MTETTEIYPGKELKALTVGIIGGTGAQGTGLGYRLAKAGFKVILGSRDGAKAVATAAEVGNGITGADNVECSAKSDLVIVAVPWDSHKDTLTSLKNELAGKVVIDCVNPMGFDAGGAFPLAVEEGSACAQAQGILNESYVVIAFNHVSAVLLSDQSLAQIDIDIMVVGDHKPATDLVQQMVDQIAGMRGIYAGKMRNAGQVEALTANLISMNRRYKTHAGVRVIGVN
;
A
#
# COMPACT_ATOMS: atom_id res chain seq x y z
N MET A 1 25.22 -2.91 6.34
CA MET A 1 24.96 -4.35 6.07
C MET A 1 23.65 -4.38 5.32
N THR A 2 23.66 -4.94 4.11
CA THR A 2 22.45 -5.09 3.29
C THR A 2 21.59 -6.19 3.91
N GLU A 3 20.45 -5.82 4.46
CA GLU A 3 19.52 -6.76 5.09
C GLU A 3 18.88 -7.63 3.99
N THR A 4 19.27 -8.90 3.95
CA THR A 4 18.57 -9.92 3.18
C THR A 4 17.25 -10.23 3.88
N THR A 5 16.16 -10.24 3.13
CA THR A 5 14.85 -10.52 3.70
C THR A 5 14.66 -12.03 3.90
N GLU A 6 14.12 -12.43 5.03
CA GLU A 6 13.83 -13.84 5.34
C GLU A 6 12.87 -14.45 4.31
N ILE A 7 11.91 -13.64 3.81
CA ILE A 7 10.86 -14.10 2.90
C ILE A 7 11.33 -14.20 1.44
N TYR A 8 12.39 -13.47 1.06
CA TYR A 8 13.03 -13.55 -0.25
C TYR A 8 14.54 -13.82 -0.09
N PRO A 9 14.93 -15.07 0.24
CA PRO A 9 16.31 -15.43 0.55
C PRO A 9 17.27 -15.02 -0.57
N GLY A 10 18.36 -14.36 -0.20
CA GLY A 10 19.39 -13.91 -1.14
C GLY A 10 19.05 -12.64 -1.93
N LYS A 11 17.89 -12.02 -1.75
CA LYS A 11 17.58 -10.72 -2.32
C LYS A 11 17.76 -9.61 -1.28
N GLU A 12 18.46 -8.56 -1.69
CA GLU A 12 18.50 -7.32 -0.93
C GLU A 12 17.15 -6.58 -1.04
N LEU A 13 16.76 -5.87 0.00
CA LEU A 13 15.49 -5.15 0.06
C LEU A 13 15.26 -4.25 -1.18
N LYS A 14 16.26 -3.46 -1.56
CA LYS A 14 16.16 -2.54 -2.72
C LYS A 14 16.28 -3.21 -4.08
N ALA A 15 16.65 -4.48 -4.12
CA ALA A 15 16.64 -5.28 -5.34
C ALA A 15 15.24 -5.82 -5.67
N LEU A 16 14.30 -5.74 -4.71
CA LEU A 16 12.92 -6.16 -4.91
C LEU A 16 12.19 -5.23 -5.88
N THR A 17 11.40 -5.81 -6.78
CA THR A 17 10.51 -5.08 -7.65
C THR A 17 9.13 -4.95 -6.98
N VAL A 18 8.63 -3.73 -6.89
CA VAL A 18 7.33 -3.40 -6.29
C VAL A 18 6.30 -3.15 -7.38
N GLY A 19 5.27 -3.99 -7.47
CA GLY A 19 4.10 -3.75 -8.32
C GLY A 19 3.03 -2.96 -7.56
N ILE A 20 2.30 -2.09 -8.24
CA ILE A 20 1.20 -1.33 -7.63
C ILE A 20 -0.04 -1.50 -8.49
N ILE A 21 -0.97 -2.36 -8.05
CA ILE A 21 -2.28 -2.55 -8.68
C ILE A 21 -3.17 -1.36 -8.33
N GLY A 22 -3.82 -0.78 -9.37
CA GLY A 22 -4.46 0.54 -9.21
C GLY A 22 -3.46 1.69 -9.27
N GLY A 23 -2.28 1.45 -9.85
CA GLY A 23 -1.14 2.35 -9.91
C GLY A 23 -1.40 3.69 -10.62
N THR A 24 -2.47 3.79 -11.41
CA THR A 24 -2.85 5.04 -12.10
C THR A 24 -3.77 5.95 -11.27
N GLY A 25 -4.16 5.54 -10.07
CA GLY A 25 -4.89 6.36 -9.10
C GLY A 25 -3.94 7.23 -8.27
N ALA A 26 -4.48 8.24 -7.58
CA ALA A 26 -3.68 9.19 -6.77
C ALA A 26 -2.84 8.49 -5.68
N GLN A 27 -3.38 7.49 -4.99
CA GLN A 27 -2.64 6.70 -4.00
C GLN A 27 -1.52 5.90 -4.65
N GLY A 28 -1.83 5.22 -5.77
CA GLY A 28 -0.87 4.36 -6.46
C GLY A 28 0.27 5.14 -7.10
N THR A 29 -0.02 6.25 -7.78
CA THR A 29 1.02 7.13 -8.36
C THR A 29 1.91 7.76 -7.31
N GLY A 30 1.31 8.21 -6.20
CA GLY A 30 2.05 8.79 -5.08
C GLY A 30 2.97 7.79 -4.40
N LEU A 31 2.50 6.57 -4.10
CA LEU A 31 3.33 5.49 -3.57
C LEU A 31 4.44 5.11 -4.55
N GLY A 32 4.11 4.99 -5.84
CA GLY A 32 5.09 4.70 -6.89
C GLY A 32 6.23 5.71 -6.91
N TYR A 33 5.90 7.01 -6.88
CA TYR A 33 6.88 8.09 -6.81
C TYR A 33 7.79 7.96 -5.58
N ARG A 34 7.22 7.78 -4.38
CA ARG A 34 7.98 7.71 -3.12
C ARG A 34 8.90 6.49 -3.08
N LEU A 35 8.42 5.34 -3.51
CA LEU A 35 9.20 4.10 -3.56
C LEU A 35 10.33 4.16 -4.61
N ALA A 36 10.07 4.69 -5.80
CA ALA A 36 11.09 4.89 -6.80
C ALA A 36 12.17 5.87 -6.32
N LYS A 37 11.77 6.97 -5.67
CA LYS A 37 12.70 7.93 -5.05
C LYS A 37 13.52 7.30 -3.92
N ALA A 38 12.98 6.30 -3.21
CA ALA A 38 13.68 5.51 -2.21
C ALA A 38 14.62 4.44 -2.81
N GLY A 39 14.63 4.27 -4.14
CA GLY A 39 15.54 3.39 -4.87
C GLY A 39 14.97 2.02 -5.23
N PHE A 40 13.66 1.80 -5.06
CA PHE A 40 13.00 0.57 -5.52
C PHE A 40 12.72 0.60 -7.02
N LYS A 41 12.70 -0.58 -7.64
CA LYS A 41 12.11 -0.76 -8.97
C LYS A 41 10.59 -0.81 -8.82
N VAL A 42 9.86 0.02 -9.59
CA VAL A 42 8.41 0.14 -9.47
C VAL A 42 7.73 -0.11 -10.81
N ILE A 43 6.66 -0.88 -10.78
CA ILE A 43 5.76 -1.13 -11.92
C ILE A 43 4.36 -0.66 -11.53
N LEU A 44 3.80 0.31 -12.24
CA LEU A 44 2.40 0.70 -12.07
C LEU A 44 1.50 -0.24 -12.88
N GLY A 45 0.55 -0.87 -12.22
CA GLY A 45 -0.46 -1.73 -12.82
C GLY A 45 -1.80 -1.01 -13.04
N SER A 46 -2.48 -1.30 -14.12
CA SER A 46 -3.83 -0.85 -14.42
C SER A 46 -4.59 -1.92 -15.20
N ARG A 47 -5.91 -1.84 -15.23
CA ARG A 47 -6.72 -2.64 -16.18
C ARG A 47 -6.43 -2.27 -17.65
N ASP A 48 -5.98 -1.04 -17.87
CA ASP A 48 -5.50 -0.53 -19.14
C ASP A 48 -3.98 -0.32 -19.05
N GLY A 49 -3.23 -1.24 -19.67
CA GLY A 49 -1.76 -1.21 -19.66
C GLY A 49 -1.20 0.03 -20.36
N ALA A 50 -1.83 0.53 -21.43
CA ALA A 50 -1.40 1.74 -22.13
C ALA A 50 -1.52 2.98 -21.22
N LYS A 51 -2.60 3.07 -20.43
CA LYS A 51 -2.77 4.10 -19.41
C LYS A 51 -1.69 4.00 -18.34
N ALA A 52 -1.35 2.78 -17.89
CA ALA A 52 -0.29 2.58 -16.89
C ALA A 52 1.07 3.06 -17.40
N VAL A 53 1.40 2.74 -18.66
CA VAL A 53 2.65 3.20 -19.31
C VAL A 53 2.70 4.72 -19.40
N ALA A 54 1.61 5.37 -19.85
CA ALA A 54 1.55 6.83 -19.92
C ALA A 54 1.71 7.48 -18.53
N THR A 55 0.98 6.97 -17.53
CA THR A 55 1.09 7.46 -16.15
C THR A 55 2.50 7.28 -15.57
N ALA A 56 3.13 6.13 -15.81
CA ALA A 56 4.50 5.87 -15.37
C ALA A 56 5.51 6.87 -15.99
N ALA A 57 5.34 7.19 -17.26
CA ALA A 57 6.17 8.18 -17.94
C ALA A 57 5.99 9.59 -17.35
N GLU A 58 4.76 9.98 -17.00
CA GLU A 58 4.46 11.27 -16.32
C GLU A 58 5.09 11.36 -14.93
N VAL A 59 5.00 10.28 -14.13
CA VAL A 59 5.59 10.23 -12.78
C VAL A 59 7.13 10.23 -12.85
N GLY A 60 7.71 9.59 -13.86
CA GLY A 60 9.15 9.53 -14.06
C GLY A 60 9.90 8.60 -13.11
N ASN A 61 11.12 8.96 -12.72
CA ASN A 61 11.97 8.22 -11.76
C ASN A 61 12.24 6.75 -12.12
N GLY A 62 12.23 6.39 -13.41
CA GLY A 62 12.46 5.02 -13.86
C GLY A 62 11.30 4.05 -13.61
N ILE A 63 10.13 4.56 -13.23
CA ILE A 63 8.91 3.77 -13.06
C ILE A 63 8.45 3.26 -14.42
N THR A 64 7.97 2.02 -14.46
CA THR A 64 7.38 1.41 -15.66
C THR A 64 5.89 1.16 -15.46
N GLY A 65 5.15 0.95 -16.55
CA GLY A 65 3.72 0.64 -16.52
C GLY A 65 3.43 -0.66 -17.25
N ALA A 66 2.40 -1.38 -16.78
CA ALA A 66 1.93 -2.63 -17.38
C ALA A 66 0.42 -2.82 -17.12
N ASP A 67 -0.20 -3.82 -17.71
CA ASP A 67 -1.48 -4.28 -17.20
C ASP A 67 -1.32 -4.95 -15.83
N ASN A 68 -2.44 -5.19 -15.12
CA ASN A 68 -2.39 -5.72 -13.75
C ASN A 68 -1.78 -7.13 -13.69
N VAL A 69 -2.00 -7.98 -14.68
CA VAL A 69 -1.48 -9.35 -14.72
C VAL A 69 0.04 -9.32 -14.87
N GLU A 70 0.53 -8.59 -15.87
CA GLU A 70 1.95 -8.43 -16.12
C GLU A 70 2.66 -7.75 -14.95
N CYS A 71 2.06 -6.69 -14.39
CA CYS A 71 2.55 -5.99 -13.20
C CYS A 71 2.72 -6.97 -12.03
N SER A 72 1.67 -7.76 -11.72
CA SER A 72 1.70 -8.75 -10.63
C SER A 72 2.75 -9.83 -10.88
N ALA A 73 2.81 -10.37 -12.11
CA ALA A 73 3.74 -11.45 -12.46
C ALA A 73 5.22 -11.05 -12.36
N LYS A 74 5.55 -9.81 -12.78
CA LYS A 74 6.93 -9.28 -12.80
C LYS A 74 7.41 -8.71 -11.47
N SER A 75 6.54 -8.60 -10.47
CA SER A 75 6.88 -8.01 -9.18
C SER A 75 7.18 -9.07 -8.11
N ASP A 76 8.08 -8.76 -7.19
CA ASP A 76 8.38 -9.59 -6.02
C ASP A 76 7.32 -9.39 -4.93
N LEU A 77 6.91 -8.15 -4.70
CA LEU A 77 5.82 -7.79 -3.79
C LEU A 77 4.85 -6.82 -4.48
N VAL A 78 3.60 -6.83 -4.05
CA VAL A 78 2.55 -6.06 -4.72
C VAL A 78 1.77 -5.23 -3.71
N ILE A 79 1.56 -3.95 -4.05
CA ILE A 79 0.67 -3.05 -3.32
C ILE A 79 -0.67 -3.00 -4.05
N VAL A 80 -1.78 -3.12 -3.31
CA VAL A 80 -3.15 -3.04 -3.83
C VAL A 80 -3.74 -1.70 -3.43
N ALA A 81 -3.93 -0.83 -4.42
CA ALA A 81 -4.42 0.55 -4.28
C ALA A 81 -5.65 0.80 -5.17
N VAL A 82 -6.57 -0.15 -5.18
CA VAL A 82 -7.81 -0.08 -5.97
C VAL A 82 -8.98 0.47 -5.11
N PRO A 83 -10.05 1.00 -5.72
CA PRO A 83 -11.28 1.30 -4.99
C PRO A 83 -11.88 0.05 -4.34
N TRP A 84 -12.54 0.22 -3.18
CA TRP A 84 -13.17 -0.87 -2.44
C TRP A 84 -14.15 -1.69 -3.30
N ASP A 85 -14.97 -1.04 -4.11
CA ASP A 85 -15.97 -1.71 -4.96
C ASP A 85 -15.36 -2.66 -6.00
N SER A 86 -14.09 -2.49 -6.36
CA SER A 86 -13.37 -3.37 -7.28
C SER A 86 -12.32 -4.27 -6.61
N HIS A 87 -12.20 -4.20 -5.28
CA HIS A 87 -11.17 -4.90 -4.52
C HIS A 87 -11.27 -6.43 -4.68
N LYS A 88 -12.41 -7.00 -4.34
CA LYS A 88 -12.66 -8.45 -4.39
C LYS A 88 -12.42 -9.04 -5.78
N ASP A 89 -13.01 -8.41 -6.81
CA ASP A 89 -12.91 -8.90 -8.19
C ASP A 89 -11.46 -8.78 -8.72
N THR A 90 -10.79 -7.69 -8.41
CA THR A 90 -9.38 -7.50 -8.79
C THR A 90 -8.49 -8.58 -8.17
N LEU A 91 -8.60 -8.81 -6.85
CA LEU A 91 -7.79 -9.83 -6.18
C LEU A 91 -8.11 -11.24 -6.67
N THR A 92 -9.38 -11.54 -6.90
CA THR A 92 -9.80 -12.84 -7.44
C THR A 92 -9.19 -13.10 -8.81
N SER A 93 -9.16 -12.07 -9.68
CA SER A 93 -8.59 -12.19 -11.02
C SER A 93 -7.07 -12.32 -11.06
N LEU A 94 -6.37 -11.92 -9.99
CA LEU A 94 -4.90 -11.92 -9.89
C LEU A 94 -4.37 -12.98 -8.90
N LYS A 95 -5.23 -13.87 -8.41
CA LYS A 95 -4.88 -14.83 -7.36
C LYS A 95 -3.64 -15.65 -7.71
N ASN A 96 -3.54 -16.11 -8.94
CA ASN A 96 -2.44 -16.96 -9.38
C ASN A 96 -1.11 -16.18 -9.45
N GLU A 97 -1.14 -14.95 -9.97
CA GLU A 97 0.04 -14.09 -10.12
C GLU A 97 0.57 -13.58 -8.78
N LEU A 98 -0.30 -13.56 -7.76
CA LEU A 98 0.02 -13.10 -6.40
C LEU A 98 0.44 -14.24 -5.47
N ALA A 99 0.28 -15.51 -5.87
CA ALA A 99 0.65 -16.66 -5.04
C ALA A 99 2.12 -16.62 -4.62
N GLY A 100 2.40 -16.89 -3.34
CA GLY A 100 3.74 -16.88 -2.74
C GLY A 100 4.34 -15.49 -2.50
N LYS A 101 3.62 -14.42 -2.80
CA LYS A 101 4.12 -13.05 -2.66
C LYS A 101 3.61 -12.35 -1.40
N VAL A 102 4.34 -11.32 -0.97
CA VAL A 102 3.83 -10.34 -0.02
C VAL A 102 2.91 -9.40 -0.77
N VAL A 103 1.67 -9.29 -0.29
CA VAL A 103 0.65 -8.39 -0.82
C VAL A 103 0.33 -7.35 0.24
N ILE A 104 0.59 -6.09 -0.07
CA ILE A 104 0.31 -4.95 0.81
C ILE A 104 -1.03 -4.38 0.41
N ASP A 105 -2.02 -4.52 1.28
CA ASP A 105 -3.36 -3.98 1.06
C ASP A 105 -3.47 -2.59 1.69
N CYS A 106 -3.70 -1.56 0.87
CA CYS A 106 -3.92 -0.19 1.35
C CYS A 106 -5.36 0.29 1.14
N VAL A 107 -6.29 -0.63 0.90
CA VAL A 107 -7.70 -0.33 0.64
C VAL A 107 -8.43 -0.07 1.96
N ASN A 108 -9.30 0.94 1.94
CA ASN A 108 -10.19 1.27 3.05
C ASN A 108 -11.65 1.13 2.60
N PRO A 109 -12.43 0.23 3.20
CA PRO A 109 -13.87 0.17 2.99
C PRO A 109 -14.55 1.40 3.60
N MET A 110 -14.83 2.41 2.77
CA MET A 110 -15.41 3.67 3.23
C MET A 110 -16.61 4.10 2.39
N GLY A 111 -17.63 4.60 3.10
CA GLY A 111 -18.75 5.34 2.54
C GLY A 111 -18.60 6.84 2.80
N PHE A 112 -19.36 7.63 2.02
CA PHE A 112 -19.40 9.08 2.14
C PHE A 112 -20.85 9.54 2.09
N ASP A 113 -21.23 10.41 3.04
CA ASP A 113 -22.54 11.07 3.07
C ASP A 113 -22.40 12.55 3.46
N ALA A 114 -23.52 13.21 3.76
CA ALA A 114 -23.52 14.60 4.19
C ALA A 114 -22.72 14.85 5.49
N GLY A 115 -22.60 13.83 6.35
CA GLY A 115 -21.81 13.87 7.59
C GLY A 115 -20.30 13.71 7.34
N GLY A 116 -19.90 13.14 6.21
CA GLY A 116 -18.51 12.92 5.82
C GLY A 116 -18.17 11.47 5.54
N ALA A 117 -16.90 11.10 5.72
CA ALA A 117 -16.43 9.74 5.56
C ALA A 117 -16.82 8.87 6.77
N PHE A 118 -17.22 7.63 6.50
CA PHE A 118 -17.49 6.63 7.55
C PHE A 118 -17.05 5.23 7.10
N PRO A 119 -16.64 4.34 8.01
CA PRO A 119 -16.26 2.98 7.66
C PRO A 119 -17.48 2.15 7.26
N LEU A 120 -17.35 1.36 6.21
CA LEU A 120 -18.32 0.36 5.81
C LEU A 120 -18.11 -0.95 6.59
N ALA A 121 -19.19 -1.66 6.86
CA ALA A 121 -19.11 -3.01 7.41
C ALA A 121 -18.59 -3.97 6.34
N VAL A 122 -17.63 -4.82 6.72
CA VAL A 122 -17.06 -5.88 5.88
C VAL A 122 -17.37 -7.21 6.54
N GLU A 123 -17.88 -8.18 5.80
CA GLU A 123 -18.27 -9.49 6.33
C GLU A 123 -17.10 -10.22 6.98
N GLU A 124 -15.92 -10.15 6.36
CA GLU A 124 -14.68 -10.73 6.84
C GLU A 124 -14.02 -9.92 7.97
N GLY A 125 -14.60 -8.77 8.33
CA GLY A 125 -14.13 -7.85 9.37
C GLY A 125 -13.21 -6.73 8.88
N SER A 126 -12.60 -6.86 7.69
CA SER A 126 -11.74 -5.85 7.07
C SER A 126 -11.47 -6.15 5.60
N ALA A 127 -11.03 -5.16 4.81
CA ALA A 127 -10.56 -5.38 3.44
C ALA A 127 -9.38 -6.36 3.41
N CYS A 128 -8.45 -6.19 4.33
CA CYS A 128 -7.26 -7.03 4.44
C CYS A 128 -7.62 -8.50 4.79
N ALA A 129 -8.61 -8.73 5.66
CA ALA A 129 -9.09 -10.07 5.97
C ALA A 129 -9.78 -10.71 4.76
N GLN A 130 -10.58 -9.94 4.00
CA GLN A 130 -11.14 -10.40 2.73
C GLN A 130 -10.03 -10.74 1.73
N ALA A 131 -9.02 -9.88 1.59
CA ALA A 131 -7.86 -10.13 0.72
C ALA A 131 -7.15 -11.44 1.10
N GLN A 132 -6.87 -11.69 2.38
CA GLN A 132 -6.22 -12.93 2.83
C GLN A 132 -7.09 -14.16 2.56
N GLY A 133 -8.40 -14.05 2.71
CA GLY A 133 -9.33 -15.14 2.37
C GLY A 133 -9.32 -15.51 0.88
N ILE A 134 -9.18 -14.51 0.00
CA ILE A 134 -9.06 -14.72 -1.45
C ILE A 134 -7.66 -15.25 -1.81
N LEU A 135 -6.62 -14.62 -1.27
CA LEU A 135 -5.21 -14.86 -1.57
C LEU A 135 -4.59 -15.81 -0.53
N ASN A 136 -5.12 -17.00 -0.41
CA ASN A 136 -4.73 -17.97 0.62
C ASN A 136 -3.28 -18.50 0.51
N GLU A 137 -2.62 -18.28 -0.64
CA GLU A 137 -1.21 -18.63 -0.87
C GLU A 137 -0.27 -17.40 -0.79
N SER A 138 -0.80 -16.23 -0.43
CA SER A 138 -0.02 -14.99 -0.30
C SER A 138 0.10 -14.56 1.15
N TYR A 139 1.07 -13.71 1.45
CA TYR A 139 1.25 -13.10 2.76
C TYR A 139 0.66 -11.69 2.74
N VAL A 140 -0.60 -11.55 3.14
CA VAL A 140 -1.28 -10.25 3.11
C VAL A 140 -0.92 -9.42 4.34
N VAL A 141 -0.55 -8.16 4.11
CA VAL A 141 -0.15 -7.18 5.13
C VAL A 141 -0.86 -5.87 4.83
N ILE A 142 -1.39 -5.21 5.86
CA ILE A 142 -1.94 -3.85 5.74
C ILE A 142 -0.81 -2.84 5.93
N ALA A 143 -0.72 -1.84 5.06
CA ALA A 143 0.09 -0.65 5.23
C ALA A 143 -0.37 0.47 4.29
N PHE A 144 0.04 1.71 4.57
CA PHE A 144 -0.28 2.92 3.77
C PHE A 144 -1.77 3.31 3.70
N ASN A 145 -2.64 2.73 4.50
CA ASN A 145 -4.08 2.99 4.50
C ASN A 145 -4.43 4.41 4.93
N HIS A 146 -3.64 5.01 5.80
CA HIS A 146 -3.92 6.27 6.47
C HIS A 146 -2.98 7.42 6.07
N VAL A 147 -2.12 7.23 5.06
CA VAL A 147 -1.31 8.32 4.50
C VAL A 147 -2.06 9.04 3.37
N SER A 148 -2.03 10.37 3.38
CA SER A 148 -2.69 11.18 2.36
C SER A 148 -2.06 11.01 0.98
N ALA A 149 -2.88 10.64 -0.03
CA ALA A 149 -2.44 10.59 -1.42
C ALA A 149 -1.91 11.94 -1.93
N VAL A 150 -2.43 13.06 -1.40
CA VAL A 150 -1.95 14.41 -1.74
C VAL A 150 -0.50 14.60 -1.28
N LEU A 151 -0.17 14.20 -0.05
CA LEU A 151 1.22 14.27 0.45
C LEU A 151 2.15 13.31 -0.31
N LEU A 152 1.67 12.12 -0.65
CA LEU A 152 2.44 11.15 -1.42
C LEU A 152 2.82 11.71 -2.80
N SER A 153 1.87 12.36 -3.48
CA SER A 153 2.04 12.87 -4.84
C SER A 153 2.75 14.23 -4.90
N ASP A 154 2.88 14.95 -3.78
CA ASP A 154 3.56 16.24 -3.75
C ASP A 154 5.08 16.06 -3.87
N GLN A 155 5.59 16.28 -5.07
CA GLN A 155 7.01 16.14 -5.39
C GLN A 155 7.88 17.25 -4.77
N SER A 156 7.29 18.35 -4.31
CA SER A 156 8.01 19.43 -3.62
C SER A 156 8.42 19.03 -2.20
N LEU A 157 7.72 18.07 -1.58
CA LEU A 157 8.05 17.55 -0.26
C LEU A 157 9.23 16.57 -0.33
N ALA A 158 10.33 16.94 0.29
CA ALA A 158 11.52 16.06 0.40
C ALA A 158 11.22 14.80 1.22
N GLN A 159 10.39 14.93 2.27
CA GLN A 159 10.01 13.84 3.20
C GLN A 159 8.56 14.02 3.67
N ILE A 160 7.98 12.94 4.18
CA ILE A 160 6.65 12.95 4.82
C ILE A 160 6.82 12.40 6.23
N ASP A 161 6.72 13.26 7.23
CA ASP A 161 6.91 12.91 8.64
C ASP A 161 5.66 12.21 9.22
N ILE A 162 5.59 10.90 9.04
CA ILE A 162 4.44 10.06 9.41
C ILE A 162 4.89 8.64 9.76
N ASP A 163 4.19 8.01 10.70
CA ASP A 163 4.31 6.58 10.95
C ASP A 163 3.28 5.81 10.16
N ILE A 164 3.67 4.71 9.57
CA ILE A 164 2.81 3.80 8.82
C ILE A 164 2.54 2.57 9.68
N MET A 165 1.31 2.37 10.06
CA MET A 165 0.89 1.18 10.80
C MET A 165 0.93 -0.04 9.89
N VAL A 166 1.68 -1.06 10.31
CA VAL A 166 1.83 -2.34 9.60
C VAL A 166 1.13 -3.42 10.41
N VAL A 167 0.15 -4.09 9.79
CA VAL A 167 -0.66 -5.14 10.44
C VAL A 167 -0.63 -6.41 9.60
N GLY A 168 -0.43 -7.57 10.23
CA GLY A 168 -0.45 -8.86 9.53
C GLY A 168 -0.06 -10.00 10.47
N ASP A 169 -0.35 -11.23 10.06
CA ASP A 169 -0.11 -12.42 10.87
C ASP A 169 1.25 -13.06 10.64
N HIS A 170 1.85 -12.86 9.47
CA HIS A 170 3.13 -13.43 9.08
C HIS A 170 4.27 -12.48 9.40
N LYS A 171 5.03 -12.77 10.47
CA LYS A 171 6.09 -11.87 10.97
C LYS A 171 7.12 -11.49 9.90
N PRO A 172 7.72 -12.41 9.10
CA PRO A 172 8.68 -12.01 8.07
C PRO A 172 8.10 -11.05 7.03
N ALA A 173 6.80 -11.16 6.70
CA ALA A 173 6.15 -10.23 5.77
C ALA A 173 5.94 -8.84 6.39
N THR A 174 5.51 -8.77 7.65
CA THR A 174 5.36 -7.49 8.35
C THR A 174 6.70 -6.80 8.57
N ASP A 175 7.75 -7.55 8.91
CA ASP A 175 9.11 -7.01 9.08
C ASP A 175 9.64 -6.45 7.74
N LEU A 176 9.44 -7.17 6.63
CA LEU A 176 9.80 -6.71 5.29
C LEU A 176 9.09 -5.38 4.94
N VAL A 177 7.78 -5.31 5.23
CA VAL A 177 6.99 -4.10 4.92
C VAL A 177 7.44 -2.92 5.79
N GLN A 178 7.74 -3.13 7.08
CA GLN A 178 8.31 -2.09 7.95
C GLN A 178 9.64 -1.58 7.37
N GLN A 179 10.57 -2.48 7.05
CA GLN A 179 11.85 -2.11 6.43
C GLN A 179 11.67 -1.33 5.12
N MET A 180 10.69 -1.72 4.29
CA MET A 180 10.39 -1.00 3.06
C MET A 180 9.85 0.41 3.34
N VAL A 181 8.96 0.57 4.32
CA VAL A 181 8.45 1.88 4.74
C VAL A 181 9.58 2.78 5.22
N ASP A 182 10.51 2.25 6.01
CA ASP A 182 11.65 2.99 6.59
C ASP A 182 12.64 3.51 5.52
N GLN A 183 12.59 2.98 4.29
CA GLN A 183 13.36 3.54 3.17
C GLN A 183 12.74 4.82 2.59
N ILE A 184 11.47 5.09 2.86
CA ILE A 184 10.79 6.29 2.36
C ILE A 184 11.08 7.46 3.32
N ALA A 185 11.65 8.52 2.79
CA ALA A 185 12.11 9.66 3.60
C ALA A 185 11.00 10.22 4.52
N GLY A 186 11.27 10.22 5.82
CA GLY A 186 10.40 10.73 6.89
C GLY A 186 9.34 9.73 7.39
N MET A 187 9.19 8.58 6.74
CA MET A 187 8.27 7.53 7.20
C MET A 187 8.95 6.55 8.15
N ARG A 188 8.16 5.98 9.07
CA ARG A 188 8.56 4.85 9.91
C ARG A 188 7.48 3.76 9.84
N GLY A 189 7.89 2.51 9.63
CA GLY A 189 7.02 1.35 9.68
C GLY A 189 6.83 0.87 11.12
N ILE A 190 5.62 0.94 11.65
CA ILE A 190 5.31 0.53 13.03
C ILE A 190 4.39 -0.69 13.01
N TYR A 191 4.85 -1.81 13.58
CA TYR A 191 3.98 -2.98 13.74
C TYR A 191 2.82 -2.65 14.69
N ALA A 192 1.60 -2.75 14.17
CA ALA A 192 0.38 -2.36 14.88
C ALA A 192 -0.55 -3.57 15.21
N GLY A 193 -0.04 -4.78 15.05
CA GLY A 193 -0.75 -5.98 15.49
C GLY A 193 -1.06 -6.98 14.39
N LYS A 194 -1.84 -7.99 14.77
CA LYS A 194 -2.26 -9.07 13.87
C LYS A 194 -3.46 -8.66 13.00
N MET A 195 -3.73 -9.44 11.95
CA MET A 195 -4.82 -9.27 10.97
C MET A 195 -6.17 -8.91 11.63
N ARG A 196 -6.51 -9.50 12.76
CA ARG A 196 -7.75 -9.20 13.50
C ARG A 196 -7.90 -7.72 13.91
N ASN A 197 -6.82 -6.93 13.85
CA ASN A 197 -6.82 -5.49 14.14
C ASN A 197 -6.88 -4.63 12.86
N ALA A 198 -6.87 -5.23 11.68
CA ALA A 198 -6.80 -4.52 10.40
C ALA A 198 -7.95 -3.51 10.22
N GLY A 199 -9.18 -3.91 10.52
CA GLY A 199 -10.35 -3.04 10.37
C GLY A 199 -10.29 -1.75 11.20
N GLN A 200 -9.55 -1.74 12.32
CA GLN A 200 -9.34 -0.53 13.13
C GLN A 200 -8.45 0.47 12.41
N VAL A 201 -7.40 -0.01 11.74
CA VAL A 201 -6.47 0.84 10.97
C VAL A 201 -7.16 1.38 9.70
N GLU A 202 -7.95 0.54 9.03
CA GLU A 202 -8.76 0.95 7.88
C GLU A 202 -9.77 2.03 8.29
N ALA A 203 -10.53 1.82 9.38
CA ALA A 203 -11.54 2.74 9.88
C ALA A 203 -10.95 4.09 10.36
N LEU A 204 -9.72 4.11 10.89
CA LEU A 204 -9.04 5.33 11.33
C LEU A 204 -8.97 6.38 10.23
N THR A 205 -8.90 5.97 8.97
CA THR A 205 -8.85 6.88 7.83
C THR A 205 -10.06 7.81 7.75
N ALA A 206 -11.26 7.36 8.16
CA ALA A 206 -12.43 8.22 8.23
C ALA A 206 -12.24 9.37 9.24
N ASN A 207 -11.57 9.12 10.37
CA ASN A 207 -11.25 10.14 11.36
C ASN A 207 -10.23 11.15 10.80
N LEU A 208 -9.19 10.67 10.12
CA LEU A 208 -8.19 11.55 9.50
C LEU A 208 -8.80 12.44 8.40
N ILE A 209 -9.71 11.90 7.59
CA ILE A 209 -10.46 12.70 6.60
C ILE A 209 -11.30 13.78 7.29
N SER A 210 -11.94 13.47 8.41
CA SER A 210 -12.72 14.43 9.20
C SER A 210 -11.82 15.53 9.80
N MET A 211 -10.63 15.16 10.31
CA MET A 211 -9.62 16.10 10.78
C MET A 211 -9.14 17.00 9.63
N ASN A 212 -8.83 16.41 8.45
CA ASN A 212 -8.40 17.16 7.28
C ASN A 212 -9.41 18.23 6.87
N ARG A 213 -10.71 17.85 6.86
CA ARG A 213 -11.80 18.79 6.57
C ARG A 213 -11.88 19.92 7.60
N ARG A 214 -11.78 19.59 8.89
CA ARG A 214 -11.91 20.55 10.01
C ARG A 214 -10.74 21.51 10.07
N TYR A 215 -9.52 20.99 9.97
CA TYR A 215 -8.28 21.76 10.19
C TYR A 215 -7.61 22.21 8.90
N LYS A 216 -8.18 21.86 7.73
CA LYS A 216 -7.64 22.18 6.38
C LYS A 216 -6.17 21.75 6.25
N THR A 217 -5.90 20.49 6.59
CA THR A 217 -4.57 19.89 6.62
C THR A 217 -4.59 18.49 6.00
N HIS A 218 -3.46 17.82 6.00
CA HIS A 218 -3.28 16.42 5.69
C HIS A 218 -2.75 15.70 6.93
N ALA A 219 -3.64 15.40 7.87
CA ALA A 219 -3.31 14.75 9.13
C ALA A 219 -2.71 13.35 8.89
N GLY A 220 -1.73 13.02 9.69
CA GLY A 220 -1.09 11.71 9.74
C GLY A 220 -1.01 11.20 11.18
N VAL A 221 -0.39 10.05 11.36
CA VAL A 221 -0.19 9.39 12.66
C VAL A 221 1.28 9.47 13.05
N ARG A 222 1.53 9.77 14.31
CA ARG A 222 2.85 9.58 14.96
C ARG A 222 2.66 8.81 16.25
N VAL A 223 3.40 7.73 16.40
CA VAL A 223 3.38 6.87 17.59
C VAL A 223 4.53 7.29 18.51
N ILE A 224 4.18 7.73 19.71
CA ILE A 224 5.15 8.16 20.71
C ILE A 224 5.56 6.95 21.57
N GLY A 225 6.85 6.89 21.94
CA GLY A 225 7.38 5.83 22.80
C GLY A 225 7.80 4.54 22.08
N VAL A 226 7.78 4.54 20.76
CA VAL A 226 8.36 3.48 19.91
C VAL A 226 9.57 4.07 19.19
N ASN A 227 10.75 3.45 19.40
CA ASN A 227 12.02 3.85 18.78
C ASN A 227 12.30 3.00 17.56
#